data_e1cc150f5d5b21c0e88c08532f34df7e
#
_entry.id   e1cc150f5d5b21c0e88c08532f34df7e
#
_cell.length_a   1.000
_cell.length_b   1.000
_cell.length_c   1.000
_cell.angle_alpha   90.00
_cell.angle_beta   90.00
_cell.angle_gamma   90.00
#
_symmetry.space_group_name_H-M   'P 1'
#
loop_
_entity.id
_entity.type
_entity.pdbx_description
1 polymer ?
#
loop_
_entity_poly.entity_id
_entity_poly.type
_entity_poly.pdbx_seq_one_letter_code
_entity_poly.pdbx_strand_id
1 'polypeptide(L)'
;GYDRAEILRRLRFVSPSSSFRAGYSYSNFGLTEGAVAAAKPTGKPWEEVAEEKLYRPLGMASTSSRHSDFIKHANRAELHAKIDGAWAAKVQRYPDAQAPAGGVSSTARDLSQWMRLVLGNGAYAGKTLIKADALDQTHIPLMVRGKNPVSGGEAFYGLGWNVEFGRHGPIWGHAGAFSAGARSLVMLFPEEKLGIVVIANAFPTGVPEGLSDSFADLVFDGTLGKDKVKAWNDIYAGMFGPVIAAAKATYAAPPSPASPAAPASAYAGRYFNDFFGDAIVSGEGDALVLKVGPAAARSYSLKHFDRDLFLTFPDAEMPDRPSAVSFAVGPDGKASAVTIDFLNDNHLGTLQRVGD
;
A
#
# COMPACT_ATOMS: atom_id res chain seq x y z
N GLY A 1 -6.27 6.98 12.03
CA GLY A 1 -7.11 6.99 10.82
C GLY A 1 -8.51 6.48 11.11
N TYR A 2 -9.35 6.44 10.11
CA TYR A 2 -10.65 5.78 10.19
C TYR A 2 -10.47 4.29 10.45
N ASP A 3 -11.42 3.67 11.13
CA ASP A 3 -11.46 2.21 11.28
C ASP A 3 -11.88 1.53 9.96
N ARG A 4 -11.75 0.21 9.93
CA ARG A 4 -12.06 -0.60 8.73
C ARG A 4 -13.49 -0.41 8.25
N ALA A 5 -14.45 -0.45 9.17
CA ALA A 5 -15.87 -0.35 8.82
C ALA A 5 -16.20 0.99 8.17
N GLU A 6 -15.67 2.09 8.71
CA GLU A 6 -15.87 3.42 8.17
C GLU A 6 -15.15 3.60 6.82
N ILE A 7 -13.95 3.04 6.63
CA ILE A 7 -13.27 3.08 5.34
C ILE A 7 -14.09 2.33 4.29
N LEU A 8 -14.53 1.11 4.57
CA LEU A 8 -15.33 0.31 3.65
C LEU A 8 -16.65 1.00 3.30
N ARG A 9 -17.31 1.62 4.29
CA ARG A 9 -18.51 2.44 4.06
C ARG A 9 -18.26 3.59 3.09
N ARG A 10 -17.09 4.25 3.17
CA ARG A 10 -16.74 5.42 2.34
C ARG A 10 -16.34 5.06 0.91
N LEU A 11 -16.00 3.80 0.62
CA LEU A 11 -15.70 3.38 -0.75
C LEU A 11 -16.83 3.66 -1.75
N ARG A 12 -18.07 3.77 -1.29
CA ARG A 12 -19.23 4.15 -2.12
C ARG A 12 -19.12 5.51 -2.81
N PHE A 13 -18.24 6.38 -2.31
CA PHE A 13 -18.02 7.71 -2.88
C PHE A 13 -16.92 7.73 -3.94
N VAL A 14 -16.19 6.63 -4.10
CA VAL A 14 -15.17 6.49 -5.16
C VAL A 14 -15.84 6.05 -6.44
N SER A 15 -15.72 6.85 -7.47
CA SER A 15 -16.21 6.48 -8.80
C SER A 15 -15.41 5.34 -9.40
N PRO A 16 -16.06 4.32 -10.00
CA PRO A 16 -15.36 3.27 -10.72
C PRO A 16 -14.50 3.85 -11.85
N SER A 17 -13.26 3.38 -11.99
CA SER A 17 -12.35 3.80 -13.07
C SER A 17 -12.68 3.18 -14.43
N SER A 18 -13.48 2.12 -14.44
CA SER A 18 -13.92 1.39 -15.64
C SER A 18 -15.25 0.70 -15.39
N SER A 19 -15.86 0.13 -16.44
CA SER A 19 -17.02 -0.74 -16.29
C SER A 19 -16.70 -1.95 -15.42
N PHE A 20 -17.72 -2.50 -14.76
CA PHE A 20 -17.58 -3.65 -13.88
C PHE A 20 -16.91 -4.83 -14.62
N ARG A 21 -15.82 -5.35 -14.07
CA ARG A 21 -14.99 -6.44 -14.62
C ARG A 21 -14.39 -6.19 -16.00
N ALA A 22 -14.31 -4.93 -16.46
CA ALA A 22 -13.74 -4.61 -17.77
C ALA A 22 -12.21 -4.60 -17.80
N GLY A 23 -11.57 -4.47 -16.66
CA GLY A 23 -10.11 -4.40 -16.57
C GLY A 23 -9.57 -4.69 -15.17
N TYR A 24 -8.28 -4.87 -15.10
CA TYR A 24 -7.57 -5.04 -13.84
C TYR A 24 -7.56 -3.72 -13.05
N SER A 25 -8.00 -3.79 -11.81
CA SER A 25 -7.95 -2.66 -10.88
C SER A 25 -7.62 -3.18 -9.48
N TYR A 26 -6.37 -3.02 -9.06
CA TYR A 26 -5.89 -3.50 -7.78
C TYR A 26 -6.50 -2.70 -6.64
N SER A 27 -7.04 -3.40 -5.62
CA SER A 27 -7.61 -2.75 -4.45
C SER A 27 -7.39 -3.56 -3.18
N ASN A 28 -6.60 -3.03 -2.26
CA ASN A 28 -6.43 -3.62 -0.92
C ASN A 28 -7.76 -3.65 -0.15
N PHE A 29 -8.56 -2.59 -0.26
CA PHE A 29 -9.84 -2.54 0.45
C PHE A 29 -10.92 -3.40 -0.22
N GLY A 30 -10.84 -3.64 -1.53
CA GLY A 30 -11.70 -4.63 -2.19
C GLY A 30 -11.44 -6.05 -1.66
N LEU A 31 -10.17 -6.45 -1.52
CA LEU A 31 -9.81 -7.72 -0.89
C LEU A 31 -10.22 -7.77 0.59
N THR A 32 -10.03 -6.65 1.30
CA THR A 32 -10.43 -6.53 2.73
C THR A 32 -11.92 -6.72 2.92
N GLU A 33 -12.77 -6.13 2.05
CA GLU A 33 -14.23 -6.35 2.07
C GLU A 33 -14.59 -7.82 1.86
N GLY A 34 -13.96 -8.48 0.89
CA GLY A 34 -14.13 -9.92 0.66
C GLY A 34 -13.81 -10.76 1.90
N ALA A 35 -12.72 -10.44 2.60
CA ALA A 35 -12.32 -11.13 3.81
C ALA A 35 -13.29 -10.88 4.98
N VAL A 36 -13.77 -9.64 5.14
CA VAL A 36 -14.81 -9.29 6.14
C VAL A 36 -16.10 -10.05 5.85
N ALA A 37 -16.53 -10.10 4.58
CA ALA A 37 -17.71 -10.85 4.17
C ALA A 37 -17.56 -12.35 4.45
N ALA A 38 -16.38 -12.94 4.17
CA ALA A 38 -16.10 -14.35 4.44
C ALA A 38 -16.06 -14.67 5.94
N ALA A 39 -15.61 -13.75 6.78
CA ALA A 39 -15.59 -13.94 8.24
C ALA A 39 -16.98 -13.77 8.89
N LYS A 40 -17.86 -12.95 8.29
CA LYS A 40 -19.16 -12.58 8.86
C LYS A 40 -20.02 -13.76 9.34
N PRO A 41 -20.16 -14.88 8.58
CA PRO A 41 -20.95 -16.03 9.03
C PRO A 41 -20.43 -16.71 10.29
N THR A 42 -19.15 -16.50 10.64
CA THR A 42 -18.54 -17.08 11.85
C THR A 42 -18.86 -16.30 13.13
N GLY A 43 -19.38 -15.08 13.00
CA GLY A 43 -19.56 -14.14 14.10
C GLY A 43 -18.25 -13.59 14.69
N LYS A 44 -17.11 -13.87 14.05
CA LYS A 44 -15.76 -13.47 14.51
C LYS A 44 -15.12 -12.45 13.57
N PRO A 45 -14.23 -11.58 14.07
CA PRO A 45 -13.41 -10.76 13.21
C PRO A 45 -12.47 -11.64 12.37
N TRP A 46 -12.11 -11.13 11.17
CA TRP A 46 -11.28 -11.87 10.22
C TRP A 46 -9.94 -12.34 10.82
N GLU A 47 -9.32 -11.54 11.67
CA GLU A 47 -8.05 -11.86 12.33
C GLU A 47 -8.13 -13.14 13.18
N GLU A 48 -9.24 -13.35 13.87
CA GLU A 48 -9.48 -14.58 14.63
C GLU A 48 -9.74 -15.78 13.71
N VAL A 49 -10.49 -15.55 12.63
CA VAL A 49 -10.76 -16.62 11.65
C VAL A 49 -9.46 -17.06 10.98
N ALA A 50 -8.60 -16.11 10.57
CA ALA A 50 -7.30 -16.40 9.98
C ALA A 50 -6.39 -17.18 10.96
N GLU A 51 -6.34 -16.76 12.22
CA GLU A 51 -5.58 -17.44 13.27
C GLU A 51 -6.08 -18.87 13.49
N GLU A 52 -7.38 -19.05 13.67
CA GLU A 52 -7.97 -20.36 13.98
C GLU A 52 -7.93 -21.34 12.82
N LYS A 53 -8.19 -20.84 11.60
CA LYS A 53 -8.33 -21.69 10.41
C LYS A 53 -7.04 -21.91 9.65
N LEU A 54 -6.07 -21.00 9.80
CA LEU A 54 -4.83 -21.02 9.03
C LEU A 54 -3.58 -21.05 9.91
N TYR A 55 -3.33 -20.01 10.72
CA TYR A 55 -2.04 -19.90 11.40
C TYR A 55 -1.80 -20.99 12.43
N ARG A 56 -2.77 -21.26 13.28
CA ARG A 56 -2.67 -22.28 14.34
C ARG A 56 -2.56 -23.69 13.77
N PRO A 57 -3.40 -24.15 12.80
CA PRO A 57 -3.26 -25.47 12.20
C PRO A 57 -1.92 -25.71 11.48
N LEU A 58 -1.30 -24.63 10.96
CA LEU A 58 0.01 -24.68 10.30
C LEU A 58 1.19 -24.55 11.28
N GLY A 59 0.94 -24.30 12.56
CA GLY A 59 2.00 -24.04 13.54
C GLY A 59 2.74 -22.74 13.34
N MET A 60 2.11 -21.73 12.73
CA MET A 60 2.68 -20.41 12.44
C MET A 60 2.64 -19.52 13.69
N ALA A 61 3.42 -19.90 14.71
CA ALA A 61 3.36 -19.29 16.04
C ALA A 61 3.88 -17.84 16.13
N SER A 62 4.64 -17.40 15.13
CA SER A 62 5.16 -16.03 15.03
C SER A 62 4.40 -15.19 13.98
N THR A 63 3.16 -15.59 13.66
CA THR A 63 2.34 -14.93 12.65
C THR A 63 1.09 -14.33 13.28
N SER A 64 0.82 -13.07 12.99
CA SER A 64 -0.40 -12.38 13.39
C SER A 64 -0.87 -11.39 12.33
N SER A 65 -2.18 -11.16 12.31
CA SER A 65 -2.81 -10.11 11.50
C SER A 65 -3.20 -8.88 12.32
N ARG A 66 -2.60 -8.73 13.51
CA ARG A 66 -2.83 -7.58 14.40
C ARG A 66 -1.50 -6.88 14.67
N HIS A 67 -1.46 -5.59 14.45
CA HIS A 67 -0.29 -4.77 14.79
C HIS A 67 0.05 -4.83 16.28
N SER A 68 -0.97 -4.90 17.15
CA SER A 68 -0.79 -5.04 18.60
C SER A 68 0.00 -6.27 19.01
N ASP A 69 -0.04 -7.35 18.23
CA ASP A 69 0.75 -8.55 18.50
C ASP A 69 2.17 -8.38 17.97
N PHE A 70 2.33 -7.82 16.77
CA PHE A 70 3.64 -7.52 16.19
C PHE A 70 4.52 -6.70 17.15
N ILE A 71 3.99 -5.63 17.75
CA ILE A 71 4.77 -4.75 18.63
C ILE A 71 5.17 -5.39 19.97
N LYS A 72 4.52 -6.49 20.39
CA LYS A 72 4.89 -7.24 21.59
C LYS A 72 6.15 -8.10 21.41
N HIS A 73 6.49 -8.44 20.17
CA HIS A 73 7.69 -9.24 19.91
C HIS A 73 8.96 -8.39 20.06
N ALA A 74 9.87 -8.84 20.94
CA ALA A 74 11.18 -8.19 21.10
C ALA A 74 12.03 -8.31 19.82
N ASN A 75 12.00 -9.49 19.17
CA ASN A 75 12.63 -9.72 17.88
C ASN A 75 11.63 -9.43 16.74
N ARG A 76 11.53 -8.17 16.38
CA ARG A 76 10.75 -7.70 15.22
C ARG A 76 11.61 -6.80 14.33
N ALA A 77 11.32 -6.79 13.05
CA ALA A 77 12.00 -5.94 12.09
C ALA A 77 11.53 -4.47 12.23
N GLU A 78 12.47 -3.54 12.20
CA GLU A 78 12.17 -2.12 12.01
C GLU A 78 12.12 -1.81 10.52
N LEU A 79 11.16 -0.96 10.12
CA LEU A 79 10.98 -0.55 8.73
C LEU A 79 12.04 0.49 8.33
N HIS A 80 12.68 0.32 7.17
CA HIS A 80 13.70 1.24 6.67
C HIS A 80 13.28 1.85 5.34
N ALA A 81 12.95 3.13 5.37
CA ALA A 81 12.73 3.93 4.16
C ALA A 81 14.05 4.65 3.76
N LYS A 82 14.16 4.98 2.48
CA LYS A 82 15.32 5.74 1.99
C LYS A 82 15.01 7.24 2.11
N ILE A 83 15.69 7.91 3.04
CA ILE A 83 15.53 9.33 3.33
C ILE A 83 16.86 10.02 3.03
N ASP A 84 16.87 11.05 2.18
CA ASP A 84 18.07 11.76 1.74
C ASP A 84 19.19 10.81 1.26
N GLY A 85 18.79 9.74 0.57
CA GLY A 85 19.73 8.75 0.02
C GLY A 85 20.21 7.69 1.01
N ALA A 86 19.92 7.82 2.30
CA ALA A 86 20.31 6.87 3.35
C ALA A 86 19.11 6.05 3.89
N TRP A 87 19.37 4.81 4.32
CA TRP A 87 18.37 3.99 4.98
C TRP A 87 18.14 4.47 6.42
N ALA A 88 16.89 4.70 6.78
CA ALA A 88 16.53 5.19 8.11
C ALA A 88 15.23 4.54 8.62
N ALA A 89 15.27 4.08 9.86
CA ALA A 89 14.11 3.53 10.57
C ALA A 89 13.39 4.66 11.34
N LYS A 90 12.61 5.47 10.63
CA LYS A 90 11.92 6.64 11.21
C LYS A 90 10.39 6.52 11.19
N VAL A 91 9.85 5.58 10.43
CA VAL A 91 8.42 5.48 10.17
C VAL A 91 7.90 4.12 10.61
N GLN A 92 6.74 4.13 11.26
CA GLN A 92 6.00 2.92 11.58
C GLN A 92 4.71 2.87 10.77
N ARG A 93 4.31 1.68 10.34
CA ARG A 93 3.05 1.44 9.65
C ARG A 93 2.06 0.75 10.57
N TYR A 94 0.83 1.25 10.60
CA TYR A 94 -0.29 0.66 11.33
C TYR A 94 -1.33 0.13 10.32
N PRO A 95 -1.26 -1.15 9.92
CA PRO A 95 -2.03 -1.67 8.79
C PRO A 95 -3.36 -2.30 9.16
N ASP A 96 -3.83 -2.28 10.41
CA ASP A 96 -4.98 -3.05 10.89
C ASP A 96 -6.28 -2.79 10.11
N ALA A 97 -6.48 -1.57 9.61
CA ALA A 97 -7.66 -1.26 8.80
C ALA A 97 -7.73 -2.12 7.52
N GLN A 98 -6.59 -2.48 6.94
CA GLN A 98 -6.45 -3.33 5.75
C GLN A 98 -5.73 -4.66 6.05
N ALA A 99 -5.79 -5.16 7.29
CA ALA A 99 -5.06 -6.35 7.70
C ALA A 99 -5.29 -7.58 6.80
N PRO A 100 -6.50 -7.83 6.26
CA PRO A 100 -6.71 -8.93 5.31
C PRO A 100 -5.88 -8.85 4.04
N ALA A 101 -5.56 -7.64 3.58
CA ALA A 101 -4.81 -7.42 2.35
C ALA A 101 -3.32 -7.17 2.58
N GLY A 102 -2.92 -6.64 3.74
CA GLY A 102 -1.53 -6.23 3.93
C GLY A 102 -1.08 -6.08 5.38
N GLY A 103 -1.80 -6.66 6.36
CA GLY A 103 -1.48 -6.50 7.77
C GLY A 103 -0.81 -7.71 8.44
N VAL A 104 -0.45 -8.75 7.68
CA VAL A 104 0.18 -9.93 8.25
C VAL A 104 1.63 -9.65 8.60
N SER A 105 2.01 -9.83 9.86
CA SER A 105 3.39 -9.95 10.31
C SER A 105 3.75 -11.43 10.47
N SER A 106 4.94 -11.84 10.02
CA SER A 106 5.32 -13.23 10.01
C SER A 106 6.85 -13.41 9.96
N THR A 107 7.29 -14.65 9.92
CA THR A 107 8.67 -15.06 9.66
C THR A 107 8.76 -15.89 8.39
N ALA A 108 9.93 -15.97 7.77
CA ALA A 108 10.14 -16.85 6.62
C ALA A 108 9.83 -18.31 6.95
N ARG A 109 10.09 -18.74 8.19
CA ARG A 109 9.77 -20.10 8.68
C ARG A 109 8.27 -20.35 8.69
N ASP A 110 7.48 -19.44 9.23
CA ASP A 110 6.03 -19.59 9.30
C ASP A 110 5.41 -19.54 7.89
N LEU A 111 5.86 -18.57 7.06
CA LEU A 111 5.41 -18.47 5.68
C LEU A 111 5.76 -19.74 4.86
N SER A 112 6.87 -20.43 5.18
CA SER A 112 7.19 -21.70 4.54
C SER A 112 6.15 -22.80 4.82
N GLN A 113 5.50 -22.79 5.99
CA GLN A 113 4.43 -23.74 6.29
C GLN A 113 3.17 -23.44 5.46
N TRP A 114 2.86 -22.16 5.29
CA TRP A 114 1.78 -21.73 4.40
C TRP A 114 2.08 -22.10 2.93
N MET A 115 3.31 -21.88 2.44
CA MET A 115 3.68 -22.31 1.09
C MET A 115 3.53 -23.83 0.91
N ARG A 116 3.90 -24.62 1.92
CA ARG A 116 3.72 -26.08 1.88
C ARG A 116 2.25 -26.49 1.81
N LEU A 117 1.35 -25.78 2.48
CA LEU A 117 -0.10 -25.98 2.36
C LEU A 117 -0.57 -25.71 0.93
N VAL A 118 -0.14 -24.60 0.33
CA VAL A 118 -0.53 -24.23 -1.05
C VAL A 118 0.01 -25.24 -2.05
N LEU A 119 1.31 -25.58 -2.00
CA LEU A 119 1.95 -26.57 -2.86
C LEU A 119 1.44 -27.99 -2.62
N GLY A 120 0.90 -28.26 -1.43
CA GLY A 120 0.21 -29.50 -1.07
C GLY A 120 -1.26 -29.54 -1.49
N ASN A 121 -1.68 -28.58 -2.31
CA ASN A 121 -3.07 -28.45 -2.79
C ASN A 121 -4.10 -28.47 -1.65
N GLY A 122 -3.85 -27.69 -0.60
CA GLY A 122 -4.71 -27.57 0.57
C GLY A 122 -4.51 -28.64 1.65
N ALA A 123 -3.60 -29.59 1.42
CA ALA A 123 -3.22 -30.61 2.40
C ALA A 123 -1.93 -30.23 3.14
N TYR A 124 -1.91 -30.41 4.46
CA TYR A 124 -0.75 -30.15 5.30
C TYR A 124 -0.66 -31.18 6.42
N ALA A 125 0.52 -31.80 6.60
CA ALA A 125 0.78 -32.84 7.63
C ALA A 125 -0.27 -33.95 7.66
N GLY A 126 -0.70 -34.43 6.48
CA GLY A 126 -1.70 -35.49 6.34
C GLY A 126 -3.15 -35.09 6.56
N LYS A 127 -3.43 -33.79 6.73
CA LYS A 127 -4.79 -33.24 6.91
C LYS A 127 -5.15 -32.28 5.79
N THR A 128 -6.39 -32.38 5.30
CA THR A 128 -6.94 -31.38 4.37
C THR A 128 -7.44 -30.18 5.18
N LEU A 129 -6.76 -29.04 5.05
CA LEU A 129 -7.16 -27.78 5.70
C LEU A 129 -8.00 -26.92 4.76
N ILE A 130 -7.72 -26.96 3.46
CA ILE A 130 -8.47 -26.26 2.42
C ILE A 130 -8.85 -27.30 1.37
N LYS A 131 -10.08 -27.27 0.87
CA LYS A 131 -10.48 -28.14 -0.25
C LYS A 131 -9.68 -27.75 -1.51
N ALA A 132 -9.19 -28.76 -2.24
CA ALA A 132 -8.40 -28.54 -3.43
C ALA A 132 -9.11 -27.65 -4.46
N ASP A 133 -10.36 -27.94 -4.77
CA ASP A 133 -11.18 -27.18 -5.71
C ASP A 133 -11.35 -25.72 -5.31
N ALA A 134 -11.47 -25.44 -4.00
CA ALA A 134 -11.55 -24.07 -3.50
C ALA A 134 -10.21 -23.34 -3.62
N LEU A 135 -9.09 -24.01 -3.39
CA LEU A 135 -7.77 -23.43 -3.55
C LEU A 135 -7.46 -23.16 -5.03
N ASP A 136 -7.78 -24.10 -5.92
CA ASP A 136 -7.58 -23.99 -7.36
C ASP A 136 -8.30 -22.77 -7.95
N GLN A 137 -9.50 -22.44 -7.45
CA GLN A 137 -10.24 -21.23 -7.86
C GLN A 137 -9.44 -19.94 -7.62
N THR A 138 -8.54 -19.92 -6.63
CA THR A 138 -7.74 -18.72 -6.33
C THR A 138 -6.64 -18.44 -7.34
N HIS A 139 -6.18 -19.47 -8.06
CA HIS A 139 -5.08 -19.39 -9.03
C HIS A 139 -5.54 -19.28 -10.49
N ILE A 140 -6.85 -19.24 -10.75
CA ILE A 140 -7.37 -19.03 -12.10
C ILE A 140 -6.97 -17.64 -12.58
N PRO A 141 -6.40 -17.49 -13.80
CA PRO A 141 -6.08 -16.20 -14.39
C PRO A 141 -7.35 -15.46 -14.82
N LEU A 142 -7.89 -14.67 -13.90
CA LEU A 142 -9.17 -13.98 -14.09
C LEU A 142 -9.05 -12.65 -14.84
N MET A 143 -7.95 -11.92 -14.63
CA MET A 143 -7.74 -10.59 -15.21
C MET A 143 -6.32 -10.49 -15.78
N VAL A 144 -6.20 -9.90 -16.97
CA VAL A 144 -4.90 -9.57 -17.56
C VAL A 144 -4.29 -8.39 -16.80
N ARG A 145 -3.07 -8.55 -16.30
CA ARG A 145 -2.29 -7.47 -15.65
C ARG A 145 -1.40 -6.70 -16.62
N GLY A 146 -1.00 -7.33 -17.72
CA GLY A 146 0.02 -6.87 -18.65
C GLY A 146 1.24 -7.78 -18.64
N LYS A 147 2.41 -7.23 -18.94
CA LYS A 147 3.67 -7.99 -19.01
C LYS A 147 4.50 -7.88 -17.75
N ASN A 148 5.15 -8.96 -17.38
CA ASN A 148 6.21 -8.93 -16.39
C ASN A 148 7.38 -8.08 -16.94
N PRO A 149 7.86 -7.05 -16.22
CA PRO A 149 8.87 -6.13 -16.76
C PRO A 149 10.27 -6.74 -16.92
N VAL A 150 10.53 -7.89 -16.30
CA VAL A 150 11.83 -8.56 -16.34
C VAL A 150 11.81 -9.72 -17.31
N SER A 151 10.81 -10.62 -17.23
CA SER A 151 10.67 -11.78 -18.10
C SER A 151 10.05 -11.44 -19.46
N GLY A 152 9.25 -10.37 -19.55
CA GLY A 152 8.45 -10.02 -20.72
C GLY A 152 7.24 -10.92 -20.93
N GLY A 153 7.03 -11.93 -20.08
CA GLY A 153 5.88 -12.85 -20.13
C GLY A 153 4.56 -12.18 -19.75
N GLU A 154 3.45 -12.77 -20.21
CA GLU A 154 2.10 -12.30 -19.86
C GLU A 154 1.81 -12.61 -18.39
N ALA A 155 1.29 -11.62 -17.68
CA ALA A 155 0.92 -11.70 -16.28
C ALA A 155 -0.59 -11.51 -16.09
N PHE A 156 -1.15 -12.34 -15.24
CA PHE A 156 -2.57 -12.35 -14.89
C PHE A 156 -2.75 -12.17 -13.39
N TYR A 157 -3.98 -11.95 -12.98
CA TYR A 157 -4.35 -11.88 -11.57
C TYR A 157 -5.56 -12.79 -11.28
N GLY A 158 -5.41 -13.62 -10.26
CA GLY A 158 -6.47 -14.47 -9.72
C GLY A 158 -7.12 -13.85 -8.48
N LEU A 159 -7.52 -14.66 -7.51
CA LEU A 159 -8.06 -14.18 -6.24
C LEU A 159 -6.91 -13.98 -5.22
N GLY A 160 -6.22 -12.85 -5.33
CA GLY A 160 -5.08 -12.50 -4.49
C GLY A 160 -3.73 -13.05 -4.99
N TRP A 161 -3.68 -13.63 -6.18
CA TRP A 161 -2.47 -14.20 -6.78
C TRP A 161 -2.12 -13.52 -8.09
N ASN A 162 -0.84 -13.22 -8.27
CA ASN A 162 -0.27 -13.08 -9.60
C ASN A 162 -0.10 -14.47 -10.18
N VAL A 163 -0.53 -14.65 -11.42
CA VAL A 163 -0.42 -15.90 -12.17
C VAL A 163 0.34 -15.62 -13.44
N GLU A 164 1.45 -16.31 -13.64
CA GLU A 164 2.29 -16.24 -14.82
C GLU A 164 2.54 -17.66 -15.34
N PHE A 165 2.94 -17.77 -16.59
CA PHE A 165 3.29 -19.04 -17.22
C PHE A 165 4.71 -18.95 -17.75
N GLY A 166 5.58 -19.76 -17.20
CA GLY A 166 6.97 -19.89 -17.62
C GLY A 166 7.22 -21.22 -18.32
N ARG A 167 8.48 -21.49 -18.69
CA ARG A 167 8.91 -22.76 -19.28
C ARG A 167 8.80 -23.97 -18.34
N HIS A 168 8.64 -23.72 -17.04
CA HIS A 168 8.45 -24.72 -15.98
C HIS A 168 7.01 -24.69 -15.44
N GLY A 169 6.03 -24.45 -16.31
CA GLY A 169 4.62 -24.41 -15.95
C GLY A 169 4.17 -23.09 -15.34
N PRO A 170 3.05 -23.11 -14.59
CA PRO A 170 2.51 -21.94 -13.93
C PRO A 170 3.41 -21.46 -12.78
N ILE A 171 3.43 -20.16 -12.59
CA ILE A 171 4.11 -19.49 -11.47
C ILE A 171 3.04 -18.69 -10.71
N TRP A 172 2.90 -18.99 -9.42
CA TRP A 172 2.00 -18.25 -8.55
C TRP A 172 2.80 -17.40 -7.59
N GLY A 173 2.40 -16.17 -7.39
CA GLY A 173 3.13 -15.31 -6.49
C GLY A 173 2.36 -14.06 -6.08
N HIS A 174 2.88 -13.37 -5.11
CA HIS A 174 2.46 -12.02 -4.77
C HIS A 174 3.59 -11.27 -4.10
N ALA A 175 3.70 -9.98 -4.43
CA ALA A 175 4.62 -9.07 -3.78
C ALA A 175 3.86 -8.13 -2.86
N GLY A 176 4.46 -7.76 -1.76
CA GLY A 176 3.95 -6.75 -0.84
C GLY A 176 4.96 -5.64 -0.59
N ALA A 177 4.48 -4.42 -0.39
CA ALA A 177 5.32 -3.31 0.01
C ALA A 177 4.57 -2.34 0.93
N PHE A 178 5.31 -1.80 1.90
CA PHE A 178 4.97 -0.52 2.50
C PHE A 178 6.08 0.46 2.16
N SER A 179 5.73 1.65 1.67
CA SER A 179 6.71 2.69 1.38
C SER A 179 7.48 3.12 2.63
N ALA A 180 6.89 2.88 3.81
CA ALA A 180 7.57 3.02 5.12
C ALA A 180 8.79 2.11 5.31
N GLY A 181 9.03 1.15 4.41
CA GLY A 181 10.26 0.35 4.44
C GLY A 181 10.07 -1.14 4.62
N ALA A 182 9.06 -1.75 4.03
CA ALA A 182 8.92 -3.20 3.97
C ALA A 182 8.72 -3.67 2.54
N ARG A 183 9.33 -4.81 2.19
CA ARG A 183 9.12 -5.51 0.93
C ARG A 183 9.03 -7.01 1.17
N SER A 184 8.11 -7.67 0.49
CA SER A 184 7.99 -9.13 0.51
C SER A 184 7.67 -9.66 -0.88
N LEU A 185 8.12 -10.87 -1.15
CA LEU A 185 7.73 -11.63 -2.33
C LEU A 185 7.58 -13.10 -1.94
N VAL A 186 6.51 -13.72 -2.40
CA VAL A 186 6.38 -15.17 -2.49
C VAL A 186 6.30 -15.57 -3.96
N MET A 187 6.98 -16.64 -4.32
CA MET A 187 6.97 -17.25 -5.66
C MET A 187 6.90 -18.76 -5.51
N LEU A 188 5.91 -19.38 -6.17
CA LEU A 188 5.63 -20.81 -6.12
C LEU A 188 5.66 -21.38 -7.55
N PHE A 189 6.27 -22.54 -7.69
CA PHE A 189 6.30 -23.37 -8.89
C PHE A 189 5.56 -24.68 -8.58
N PRO A 190 4.23 -24.72 -8.77
CA PRO A 190 3.41 -25.83 -8.28
C PRO A 190 3.73 -27.18 -8.94
N GLU A 191 4.10 -27.22 -10.22
CA GLU A 191 4.48 -28.45 -10.90
C GLU A 191 5.75 -29.08 -10.32
N GLU A 192 6.69 -28.22 -9.88
CA GLU A 192 7.93 -28.62 -9.24
C GLU A 192 7.81 -28.78 -7.71
N LYS A 193 6.65 -28.43 -7.14
CA LYS A 193 6.40 -28.36 -5.69
C LYS A 193 7.45 -27.54 -4.96
N LEU A 194 7.91 -26.49 -5.60
CA LEU A 194 8.97 -25.61 -5.15
C LEU A 194 8.41 -24.21 -4.85
N GLY A 195 9.01 -23.54 -3.88
CA GLY A 195 8.66 -22.15 -3.58
C GLY A 195 9.77 -21.43 -2.84
N ILE A 196 9.76 -20.12 -2.98
CA ILE A 196 10.63 -19.21 -2.25
C ILE A 196 9.81 -18.07 -1.67
N VAL A 197 10.15 -17.64 -0.47
CA VAL A 197 9.67 -16.40 0.13
C VAL A 197 10.86 -15.56 0.55
N VAL A 198 10.85 -14.30 0.18
CA VAL A 198 11.84 -13.31 0.59
C VAL A 198 11.13 -12.15 1.23
N ILE A 199 11.54 -11.80 2.44
CA ILE A 199 11.03 -10.66 3.20
C ILE A 199 12.19 -9.74 3.55
N ALA A 200 11.99 -8.44 3.34
CA ALA A 200 12.97 -7.40 3.62
C ALA A 200 12.31 -6.27 4.41
N ASN A 201 13.04 -5.71 5.34
CA ASN A 201 12.63 -4.56 6.13
C ASN A 201 13.14 -3.24 5.55
N ALA A 202 13.12 -3.15 4.22
CA ALA A 202 13.53 -1.96 3.46
C ALA A 202 12.68 -1.80 2.19
N PHE A 203 12.38 -0.56 1.79
CA PHE A 203 11.76 -0.21 0.53
C PHE A 203 12.10 1.26 0.13
N PRO A 204 12.28 1.59 -1.17
CA PRO A 204 12.25 0.69 -2.33
C PRO A 204 13.54 -0.14 -2.47
N THR A 205 13.38 -1.42 -2.74
CA THR A 205 14.49 -2.33 -3.02
C THR A 205 14.04 -3.47 -3.92
N GLY A 206 14.88 -3.88 -4.86
CA GLY A 206 14.66 -5.03 -5.75
C GLY A 206 15.23 -6.35 -5.21
N VAL A 207 15.63 -6.38 -3.93
CA VAL A 207 16.26 -7.57 -3.33
C VAL A 207 15.32 -8.78 -3.30
N PRO A 208 14.04 -8.69 -2.85
CA PRO A 208 13.17 -9.85 -2.85
C PRO A 208 12.92 -10.43 -4.24
N GLU A 209 12.66 -9.60 -5.22
CA GLU A 209 12.45 -10.03 -6.60
C GLU A 209 13.73 -10.61 -7.19
N GLY A 210 14.83 -9.87 -7.06
CA GLY A 210 16.11 -10.29 -7.62
C GLY A 210 16.64 -11.60 -7.04
N LEU A 211 16.46 -11.83 -5.74
CA LEU A 211 16.81 -13.11 -5.10
C LEU A 211 15.88 -14.23 -5.54
N SER A 212 14.58 -13.98 -5.68
CA SER A 212 13.63 -15.00 -6.13
C SER A 212 13.86 -15.41 -7.58
N ASP A 213 14.13 -14.46 -8.48
CA ASP A 213 14.48 -14.73 -9.86
C ASP A 213 15.84 -15.47 -9.96
N SER A 214 16.83 -15.05 -9.15
CA SER A 214 18.15 -15.72 -9.11
C SER A 214 18.04 -17.14 -8.55
N PHE A 215 17.17 -17.36 -7.58
CA PHE A 215 16.89 -18.71 -7.07
C PHE A 215 16.30 -19.61 -8.16
N ALA A 216 15.33 -19.10 -8.95
CA ALA A 216 14.77 -19.82 -10.05
C ALA A 216 15.83 -20.15 -11.13
N ASP A 217 16.67 -19.18 -11.51
CA ASP A 217 17.78 -19.41 -12.46
C ASP A 217 18.72 -20.54 -11.96
N LEU A 218 19.09 -20.51 -10.67
CA LEU A 218 19.98 -21.53 -10.10
C LEU A 218 19.35 -22.93 -10.05
N VAL A 219 18.09 -23.01 -9.66
CA VAL A 219 17.40 -24.30 -9.52
C VAL A 219 17.14 -24.93 -10.90
N PHE A 220 16.70 -24.14 -11.85
CA PHE A 220 16.26 -24.65 -13.15
C PHE A 220 17.36 -24.67 -14.21
N ASP A 221 18.31 -23.73 -14.17
CA ASP A 221 19.35 -23.59 -15.17
C ASP A 221 20.75 -23.94 -14.65
N GLY A 222 20.91 -24.06 -13.32
CA GLY A 222 22.19 -24.35 -12.69
C GLY A 222 23.18 -23.17 -12.73
N THR A 223 22.79 -22.03 -13.28
CA THR A 223 23.65 -20.86 -13.43
C THR A 223 22.90 -19.57 -13.13
N LEU A 224 23.59 -18.59 -12.56
CA LEU A 224 23.07 -17.23 -12.46
C LEU A 224 23.22 -16.52 -13.82
N GLY A 225 22.13 -15.93 -14.28
CA GLY A 225 22.12 -15.07 -15.44
C GLY A 225 22.61 -13.65 -15.13
N LYS A 226 21.84 -12.66 -15.56
CA LYS A 226 22.11 -11.24 -15.27
C LYS A 226 21.89 -10.97 -13.78
N ASP A 227 22.54 -9.89 -13.27
CA ASP A 227 22.26 -9.37 -11.93
C ASP A 227 20.79 -8.90 -11.82
N LYS A 228 19.95 -9.79 -11.29
CA LYS A 228 18.51 -9.57 -11.15
C LYS A 228 18.22 -8.52 -10.08
N VAL A 229 19.02 -8.44 -9.02
CA VAL A 229 18.85 -7.44 -7.96
C VAL A 229 19.07 -6.05 -8.52
N LYS A 230 20.13 -5.87 -9.31
CA LYS A 230 20.37 -4.60 -10.01
C LYS A 230 19.23 -4.27 -10.96
N ALA A 231 18.77 -5.23 -11.76
CA ALA A 231 17.69 -5.00 -12.73
C ALA A 231 16.41 -4.51 -12.04
N TRP A 232 16.02 -5.13 -10.93
CA TRP A 232 14.84 -4.70 -10.18
C TRP A 232 15.04 -3.37 -9.47
N ASN A 233 16.23 -3.08 -8.94
CA ASN A 233 16.54 -1.76 -8.39
C ASN A 233 16.44 -0.65 -9.45
N ASP A 234 16.92 -0.91 -10.67
CA ASP A 234 16.83 0.04 -11.79
C ASP A 234 15.35 0.29 -12.19
N ILE A 235 14.50 -0.76 -12.18
CA ILE A 235 13.06 -0.65 -12.41
C ILE A 235 12.41 0.23 -11.34
N TYR A 236 12.67 0.00 -10.06
CA TYR A 236 12.10 0.82 -8.99
C TYR A 236 12.61 2.27 -9.04
N ALA A 237 13.87 2.47 -9.34
CA ALA A 237 14.41 3.83 -9.56
C ALA A 237 13.70 4.54 -10.72
N GLY A 238 13.43 3.82 -11.81
CA GLY A 238 12.67 4.34 -12.96
C GLY A 238 11.20 4.63 -12.66
N MET A 239 10.58 3.85 -11.74
CA MET A 239 9.17 4.07 -11.35
C MET A 239 8.99 5.24 -10.41
N PHE A 240 9.82 5.36 -9.38
CA PHE A 240 9.64 6.35 -8.31
C PHE A 240 10.44 7.63 -8.53
N GLY A 241 11.63 7.53 -9.10
CA GLY A 241 12.53 8.68 -9.30
C GLY A 241 11.90 9.84 -10.06
N PRO A 242 11.30 9.62 -11.24
CA PRO A 242 10.67 10.69 -12.01
C PRO A 242 9.54 11.41 -11.28
N VAL A 243 8.71 10.67 -10.53
CA VAL A 243 7.58 11.24 -9.78
C VAL A 243 8.07 12.17 -8.67
N ILE A 244 9.08 11.72 -7.92
CA ILE A 244 9.69 12.52 -6.85
C ILE A 244 10.41 13.73 -7.45
N ALA A 245 11.17 13.53 -8.53
CA ALA A 245 11.89 14.62 -9.20
C ALA A 245 10.93 15.66 -9.78
N ALA A 246 9.83 15.24 -10.40
CA ALA A 246 8.81 16.15 -10.93
C ALA A 246 8.15 16.98 -9.81
N ALA A 247 7.78 16.35 -8.70
CA ALA A 247 7.20 17.07 -7.55
C ALA A 247 8.19 18.08 -6.97
N LYS A 248 9.46 17.70 -6.80
CA LYS A 248 10.52 18.60 -6.33
C LYS A 248 10.76 19.75 -7.31
N ALA A 249 10.78 19.49 -8.62
CA ALA A 249 10.98 20.52 -9.65
C ALA A 249 9.82 21.52 -9.71
N THR A 250 8.58 21.03 -9.62
CA THR A 250 7.38 21.87 -9.64
C THR A 250 7.37 22.88 -8.48
N TYR A 251 7.87 22.48 -7.32
CA TYR A 251 7.86 23.29 -6.11
C TYR A 251 9.27 23.70 -5.64
N ALA A 252 10.24 23.72 -6.53
CA ALA A 252 11.63 24.05 -6.18
C ALA A 252 11.79 25.49 -5.66
N ALA A 253 11.09 26.43 -6.28
CA ALA A 253 11.06 27.82 -5.85
C ALA A 253 9.71 28.45 -6.20
N PRO A 254 9.18 29.34 -5.36
CA PRO A 254 8.01 30.11 -5.74
C PRO A 254 8.33 31.06 -6.92
N PRO A 255 7.30 31.57 -7.62
CA PRO A 255 7.48 32.65 -8.60
C PRO A 255 8.22 33.85 -7.97
N SER A 256 8.93 34.60 -8.79
CA SER A 256 9.66 35.77 -8.32
C SER A 256 9.20 37.03 -9.09
N PRO A 257 8.54 38.00 -8.40
CA PRO A 257 8.13 37.96 -6.99
C PRO A 257 6.95 36.97 -6.76
N ALA A 258 6.92 36.32 -5.61
CA ALA A 258 5.75 35.57 -5.21
C ALA A 258 4.60 36.52 -4.87
N SER A 259 3.37 36.14 -5.27
CA SER A 259 2.17 36.88 -4.87
C SER A 259 1.90 36.60 -3.38
N PRO A 260 1.58 37.65 -2.57
CA PRO A 260 1.31 37.45 -1.16
C PRO A 260 0.07 36.59 -0.93
N ALA A 261 0.05 35.86 0.19
CA ALA A 261 -1.12 35.19 0.67
C ALA A 261 -2.18 36.19 1.13
N ALA A 262 -3.45 35.78 1.10
CA ALA A 262 -4.50 36.49 1.81
C ALA A 262 -4.28 36.35 3.34
N PRO A 263 -4.92 37.17 4.18
CA PRO A 263 -4.85 37.00 5.62
C PRO A 263 -5.26 35.58 6.05
N ALA A 264 -4.65 35.04 7.12
CA ALA A 264 -4.93 33.69 7.62
C ALA A 264 -6.43 33.43 7.86
N SER A 265 -7.19 34.45 8.25
CA SER A 265 -8.65 34.38 8.41
C SER A 265 -9.41 34.07 7.10
N ALA A 266 -8.81 34.30 5.94
CA ALA A 266 -9.39 33.92 4.66
C ALA A 266 -9.43 32.39 4.50
N TYR A 267 -8.43 31.68 5.01
CA TYR A 267 -8.24 30.24 4.87
C TYR A 267 -8.76 29.45 6.07
N ALA A 268 -8.66 30.01 7.28
CA ALA A 268 -9.09 29.36 8.51
C ALA A 268 -10.58 29.00 8.44
N GLY A 269 -10.91 27.77 8.87
CA GLY A 269 -12.29 27.27 8.85
C GLY A 269 -12.36 25.76 8.73
N ARG A 270 -13.58 25.25 8.70
CA ARG A 270 -13.91 23.84 8.53
C ARG A 270 -14.33 23.58 7.09
N TYR A 271 -13.72 22.57 6.48
CA TYR A 271 -14.01 22.08 5.14
C TYR A 271 -14.41 20.62 5.21
N PHE A 272 -15.25 20.17 4.31
CA PHE A 272 -15.82 18.82 4.35
C PHE A 272 -16.05 18.25 2.95
N ASN A 273 -15.87 16.94 2.81
CA ASN A 273 -16.53 16.12 1.83
C ASN A 273 -16.86 14.73 2.40
N ASP A 274 -17.74 14.00 1.74
CA ASP A 274 -18.24 12.71 2.25
C ASP A 274 -17.17 11.61 2.32
N PHE A 275 -16.14 11.69 1.45
CA PHE A 275 -15.09 10.67 1.38
C PHE A 275 -14.04 10.85 2.48
N PHE A 276 -13.48 12.04 2.64
CA PHE A 276 -12.43 12.30 3.64
C PHE A 276 -12.97 12.81 4.98
N GLY A 277 -14.21 13.31 5.01
CA GLY A 277 -14.76 13.97 6.19
C GLY A 277 -14.21 15.36 6.37
N ASP A 278 -13.95 15.74 7.62
CA ASP A 278 -13.51 17.08 7.97
C ASP A 278 -12.02 17.31 7.66
N ALA A 279 -11.75 18.52 7.15
CA ALA A 279 -10.46 19.17 7.16
C ALA A 279 -10.60 20.49 7.89
N ILE A 280 -9.76 20.75 8.88
CA ILE A 280 -9.76 21.97 9.67
C ILE A 280 -8.48 22.73 9.37
N VAL A 281 -8.62 23.97 8.92
CA VAL A 281 -7.50 24.90 8.73
C VAL A 281 -7.55 25.92 9.86
N SER A 282 -6.44 26.08 10.55
CA SER A 282 -6.31 27.04 11.66
C SER A 282 -4.91 27.64 11.67
N GLY A 283 -4.73 28.74 12.35
CA GLY A 283 -3.44 29.42 12.50
C GLY A 283 -3.56 30.94 12.41
N GLU A 284 -2.45 31.63 12.66
CA GLU A 284 -2.33 33.08 12.60
C GLU A 284 -1.10 33.45 11.77
N GLY A 285 -1.16 34.58 11.05
CA GLY A 285 -0.10 35.05 10.19
C GLY A 285 0.29 33.99 9.15
N ASP A 286 1.59 33.67 9.06
CA ASP A 286 2.13 32.69 8.12
C ASP A 286 2.12 31.25 8.64
N ALA A 287 1.62 31.03 9.88
CA ALA A 287 1.65 29.73 10.55
C ALA A 287 0.30 29.00 10.44
N LEU A 288 -0.10 28.62 9.21
CA LEU A 288 -1.29 27.81 8.97
C LEU A 288 -1.03 26.33 9.20
N VAL A 289 -2.02 25.67 9.77
CA VAL A 289 -2.02 24.23 10.05
C VAL A 289 -3.30 23.60 9.48
N LEU A 290 -3.11 22.56 8.69
CA LEU A 290 -4.19 21.70 8.19
C LEU A 290 -4.31 20.47 9.10
N LYS A 291 -5.50 20.19 9.60
CA LYS A 291 -5.81 18.98 10.36
C LYS A 291 -6.84 18.16 9.60
N VAL A 292 -6.60 16.86 9.45
CA VAL A 292 -7.49 15.93 8.75
C VAL A 292 -7.65 14.60 9.50
N GLY A 293 -8.63 13.81 9.08
CA GLY A 293 -8.94 12.52 9.66
C GLY A 293 -9.87 12.60 10.88
N PRO A 294 -10.27 11.43 11.43
CA PRO A 294 -11.20 11.38 12.56
C PRO A 294 -10.62 12.15 13.76
N ALA A 295 -11.45 13.02 14.36
CA ALA A 295 -11.06 13.91 15.45
C ALA A 295 -9.81 14.76 15.15
N ALA A 296 -9.57 15.14 13.89
CA ALA A 296 -8.42 15.95 13.46
C ALA A 296 -7.06 15.32 13.86
N ALA A 297 -6.97 14.01 13.81
CA ALA A 297 -5.85 13.24 14.35
C ALA A 297 -4.51 13.45 13.64
N ARG A 298 -4.50 13.96 12.40
CA ARG A 298 -3.29 14.26 11.64
C ARG A 298 -3.18 15.77 11.41
N SER A 299 -2.00 16.30 11.65
CA SER A 299 -1.71 17.74 11.59
C SER A 299 -0.54 17.98 10.64
N TYR A 300 -0.67 18.95 9.75
CA TYR A 300 0.29 19.32 8.73
C TYR A 300 0.52 20.82 8.72
N SER A 301 1.75 21.25 8.89
CA SER A 301 2.13 22.66 8.73
C SER A 301 2.05 23.04 7.25
N LEU A 302 1.46 24.21 6.96
CA LEU A 302 1.35 24.76 5.63
C LEU A 302 2.38 25.90 5.47
N LYS A 303 3.26 25.76 4.50
CA LYS A 303 4.23 26.80 4.13
C LYS A 303 3.73 27.52 2.89
N HIS A 304 3.58 28.84 2.96
CA HIS A 304 3.17 29.64 1.81
C HIS A 304 4.13 29.45 0.63
N PHE A 305 3.59 29.31 -0.57
CA PHE A 305 4.35 29.18 -1.80
C PHE A 305 4.06 30.31 -2.78
N ASP A 306 2.82 30.53 -3.16
CA ASP A 306 2.40 31.64 -4.00
C ASP A 306 0.89 31.86 -3.91
N ARG A 307 0.43 33.10 -3.71
CA ARG A 307 -0.97 33.47 -3.61
C ARG A 307 -1.73 32.58 -2.59
N ASP A 308 -2.68 31.78 -3.06
CA ASP A 308 -3.54 30.91 -2.24
C ASP A 308 -3.05 29.45 -2.24
N LEU A 309 -1.80 29.22 -2.65
CA LEU A 309 -1.16 27.90 -2.68
C LEU A 309 -0.12 27.79 -1.56
N PHE A 310 -0.23 26.73 -0.81
CA PHE A 310 0.67 26.35 0.26
C PHE A 310 1.26 24.98 0.00
N LEU A 311 2.41 24.70 0.59
CA LEU A 311 3.07 23.38 0.54
C LEU A 311 3.07 22.74 1.91
N THR A 312 2.96 21.41 1.88
CA THR A 312 3.17 20.55 3.04
C THR A 312 3.95 19.32 2.64
N PHE A 313 4.44 18.56 3.63
CA PHE A 313 5.13 17.28 3.45
C PHE A 313 4.34 16.20 4.20
N PRO A 314 3.29 15.66 3.57
CA PRO A 314 2.30 14.84 4.26
C PRO A 314 2.75 13.41 4.50
N ASP A 315 3.68 12.93 3.68
CA ASP A 315 4.01 11.51 3.60
C ASP A 315 5.28 11.23 4.39
N ALA A 316 5.09 10.61 5.56
CA ALA A 316 6.22 10.14 6.34
C ALA A 316 7.00 9.02 5.62
N GLU A 317 6.38 8.36 4.64
CA GLU A 317 7.00 7.32 3.80
C GLU A 317 7.80 7.94 2.65
N MET A 318 7.47 9.17 2.23
CA MET A 318 8.19 9.97 1.24
C MET A 318 8.39 11.42 1.75
N PRO A 319 9.22 11.62 2.77
CA PRO A 319 9.31 12.90 3.48
C PRO A 319 9.83 14.05 2.64
N ASP A 320 10.53 13.74 1.53
CA ASP A 320 11.09 14.74 0.61
C ASP A 320 10.10 15.17 -0.49
N ARG A 321 8.90 14.59 -0.53
CA ARG A 321 7.90 14.89 -1.56
C ARG A 321 6.98 16.00 -1.08
N PRO A 322 7.10 17.23 -1.64
CA PRO A 322 6.15 18.30 -1.36
C PRO A 322 4.79 18.00 -1.98
N SER A 323 3.74 18.46 -1.31
CA SER A 323 2.35 18.37 -1.79
C SER A 323 1.68 19.72 -1.64
N ALA A 324 0.89 20.12 -2.63
CA ALA A 324 0.17 21.37 -2.59
C ALA A 324 -1.13 21.28 -1.78
N VAL A 325 -1.45 22.39 -1.16
CA VAL A 325 -2.75 22.68 -0.57
C VAL A 325 -3.18 24.04 -1.12
N SER A 326 -4.17 24.05 -1.99
CA SER A 326 -4.64 25.24 -2.68
C SER A 326 -6.05 25.62 -2.25
N PHE A 327 -6.28 26.91 -2.07
CA PHE A 327 -7.56 27.46 -1.64
C PHE A 327 -8.24 28.23 -2.77
N ALA A 328 -9.54 28.05 -2.92
CA ALA A 328 -10.38 28.84 -3.81
C ALA A 328 -10.99 30.00 -3.02
N VAL A 329 -10.34 31.18 -3.06
CA VAL A 329 -10.81 32.39 -2.37
C VAL A 329 -11.90 33.08 -3.19
N GLY A 330 -13.06 33.32 -2.58
CA GLY A 330 -14.20 33.98 -3.19
C GLY A 330 -14.14 35.50 -3.13
N PRO A 331 -15.13 36.21 -3.73
CA PRO A 331 -15.22 37.69 -3.70
C PRO A 331 -15.38 38.27 -2.31
N ASP A 332 -15.84 37.49 -1.34
CA ASP A 332 -15.99 37.83 0.08
C ASP A 332 -14.67 37.80 0.84
N GLY A 333 -13.57 37.46 0.16
CA GLY A 333 -12.25 37.31 0.75
C GLY A 333 -12.04 36.06 1.59
N LYS A 334 -13.00 35.12 1.57
CA LYS A 334 -12.89 33.80 2.26
C LYS A 334 -12.72 32.67 1.26
N ALA A 335 -11.97 31.65 1.63
CA ALA A 335 -11.85 30.43 0.81
C ALA A 335 -13.15 29.62 0.89
N SER A 336 -13.77 29.37 -0.25
CA SER A 336 -14.97 28.54 -0.39
C SER A 336 -14.65 27.05 -0.41
N ALA A 337 -13.42 26.68 -0.84
CA ALA A 337 -12.95 25.31 -0.92
C ALA A 337 -11.44 25.21 -0.69
N VAL A 338 -10.99 24.02 -0.31
CA VAL A 338 -9.58 23.63 -0.26
C VAL A 338 -9.36 22.37 -1.08
N THR A 339 -8.34 22.35 -1.95
CA THR A 339 -7.87 21.16 -2.63
C THR A 339 -6.55 20.71 -2.02
N ILE A 340 -6.50 19.45 -1.59
CA ILE A 340 -5.38 18.82 -0.89
C ILE A 340 -4.82 17.74 -1.80
N ASP A 341 -3.68 18.01 -2.47
CA ASP A 341 -3.16 17.14 -3.53
C ASP A 341 -2.86 15.72 -3.06
N PHE A 342 -2.30 15.54 -1.88
CA PHE A 342 -2.02 14.18 -1.36
C PHE A 342 -3.27 13.36 -1.01
N LEU A 343 -4.45 13.97 -1.06
CA LEU A 343 -5.75 13.30 -0.94
C LEU A 343 -6.50 13.23 -2.28
N ASN A 344 -5.89 13.67 -3.39
CA ASN A 344 -6.61 13.91 -4.64
C ASN A 344 -6.39 12.83 -5.73
N ASP A 345 -5.79 11.70 -5.40
CA ASP A 345 -5.51 10.62 -6.37
C ASP A 345 -6.77 10.10 -7.08
N ASN A 346 -7.93 10.16 -6.43
CA ASN A 346 -9.23 9.78 -6.99
C ASN A 346 -10.10 11.00 -7.33
N HIS A 347 -9.52 12.19 -7.48
CA HIS A 347 -10.24 13.46 -7.71
C HIS A 347 -11.23 13.83 -6.59
N LEU A 348 -11.00 13.33 -5.37
CA LEU A 348 -11.81 13.58 -4.19
C LEU A 348 -11.13 14.51 -3.16
N GLY A 349 -9.94 15.03 -3.47
CA GLY A 349 -9.16 15.88 -2.57
C GLY A 349 -9.68 17.31 -2.39
N THR A 350 -10.77 17.70 -3.06
CA THR A 350 -11.41 19.01 -2.88
C THR A 350 -12.52 18.92 -1.82
N LEU A 351 -12.41 19.74 -0.79
CA LEU A 351 -13.37 19.85 0.30
C LEU A 351 -13.99 21.24 0.29
N GLN A 352 -15.29 21.33 0.51
CA GLN A 352 -16.05 22.59 0.54
C GLN A 352 -16.07 23.18 1.95
N ARG A 353 -16.01 24.51 2.09
CA ARG A 353 -16.17 25.16 3.38
C ARG A 353 -17.59 24.92 3.91
N VAL A 354 -17.69 24.50 5.17
CA VAL A 354 -18.97 24.21 5.86
C VAL A 354 -19.14 24.96 7.18
N GLY A 355 -18.13 25.74 7.58
CA GLY A 355 -18.17 26.56 8.80
C GLY A 355 -16.85 27.29 9.03
N ASP A 356 -16.86 28.20 9.99
CA ASP A 356 -15.68 28.93 10.45
C ASP A 356 -14.91 28.13 11.50
#